data_68452b62636eebe0a76f44c49c60337d
#
_entry.id   68452b62636eebe0a76f44c49c60337d
#
_cell.length_a   1.000
_cell.length_b   1.000
_cell.length_c   1.000
_cell.angle_alpha   90.00
_cell.angle_beta   90.00
_cell.angle_gamma   90.00
#
_symmetry.space_group_name_H-M   'P 1'
#
loop_
_entity.id
_entity.type
_entity.pdbx_description
1 polymer ?
#
loop_
_entity_poly.entity_id
_entity_poly.type
_entity_poly.pdbx_seq_one_letter_code
_entity_poly.pdbx_strand_id
1 'polypeptide(L)'
;MRPMPSWVRDLHEGIEAEASSLFILHHNIADYVPLGQAFLPLPAFLAQWLEQTDTVIFYNRSTGLRFPDEETQRRFREGAGLKGERDQRDAHLEDQRRRALMALGEATGVEPPSLPTHPSKVIPLVGQALRSGRLRNGRRRAIAVLEYAESIAPAADISCMHEDDRTNLVALLSFVADRAIPEQGGVLLLTVGNLADLHPTLRQPGGRVEVIEVPLPDEAERLQYVEYLLDQDGPKLSMSAEALARATAGLTRLHLDQLCRHAKTKGSPLTFEEIKQRKREILRQELYGMVELVEPSFELDTIGGLAAVKEFLREVIQAIRDGDLKMVPRGITLLGPPGVGKTAVAEALAKECGFNFVKITNPREKWVGASERNYWKILQSLRALTPLVVLEDEADQSEQSRDEVSGDSGVGNRLRQMRFEFTGDPTIQGKVLWIRITNRPDRLDPAERRSGRFSERIPLLMPDADERVAIFGIMPKKHDFATTAVDLTKMAKLCEERFPGQITGADIEEISLRAYRHARVRGAKAVGEEDYRWAIVDFIPSQSADVIGRQELMAVSHCSSRRFLPERYRDVGAERLRSPG
;
A
#
# COMPACT_ATOMS: atom_id res chain seq x y z
N MET A 1 -21.49 20.36 -11.79
CA MET A 1 -20.31 19.76 -12.41
C MET A 1 -19.48 19.12 -11.29
N ARG A 2 -19.08 17.86 -11.43
CA ARG A 2 -18.16 17.22 -10.47
C ARG A 2 -16.78 17.89 -10.52
N PRO A 3 -16.09 18.06 -9.38
CA PRO A 3 -14.77 18.65 -9.39
C PRO A 3 -13.80 17.74 -10.14
N MET A 4 -12.90 18.34 -10.91
CA MET A 4 -11.83 17.63 -11.60
C MET A 4 -10.81 17.11 -10.57
N PRO A 5 -10.34 15.86 -10.65
CA PRO A 5 -9.30 15.35 -9.77
C PRO A 5 -8.02 16.21 -9.79
N SER A 6 -7.30 16.28 -8.66
CA SER A 6 -6.10 17.12 -8.56
C SER A 6 -5.03 16.76 -9.58
N TRP A 7 -4.75 15.46 -9.78
CA TRP A 7 -3.78 14.98 -10.74
C TRP A 7 -4.08 15.38 -12.20
N VAL A 8 -5.38 15.54 -12.54
CA VAL A 8 -5.79 16.03 -13.87
C VAL A 8 -5.45 17.50 -14.04
N ARG A 9 -5.61 18.29 -12.96
CA ARG A 9 -5.16 19.70 -12.96
C ARG A 9 -3.64 19.80 -13.10
N ASP A 10 -2.89 18.98 -12.35
CA ASP A 10 -1.44 18.95 -12.42
C ASP A 10 -0.97 18.59 -13.84
N LEU A 11 -1.60 17.58 -14.47
CA LEU A 11 -1.34 17.22 -15.87
C LEU A 11 -1.67 18.38 -16.82
N HIS A 12 -2.80 19.04 -16.61
CA HIS A 12 -3.20 20.18 -17.45
C HIS A 12 -2.22 21.35 -17.33
N GLU A 13 -1.88 21.73 -16.12
CA GLU A 13 -0.93 22.80 -15.83
C GLU A 13 0.45 22.50 -16.41
N GLY A 14 0.94 21.26 -16.23
CA GLY A 14 2.21 20.82 -16.81
C GLY A 14 2.23 20.88 -18.35
N ILE A 15 1.16 20.43 -18.99
CA ILE A 15 0.99 20.53 -20.45
C ILE A 15 0.90 21.99 -20.90
N GLU A 16 0.16 22.84 -20.18
CA GLU A 16 0.02 24.27 -20.50
C GLU A 16 1.32 25.05 -20.31
N ALA A 17 2.13 24.69 -19.32
CA ALA A 17 3.40 25.34 -19.05
C ALA A 17 4.47 25.13 -20.15
N GLU A 18 4.27 24.12 -21.03
CA GLU A 18 5.19 23.74 -22.13
C GLU A 18 6.65 23.48 -21.65
N ALA A 19 6.80 23.26 -20.33
CA ALA A 19 8.10 23.01 -19.70
C ALA A 19 8.56 21.55 -19.93
N SER A 20 7.61 20.63 -20.00
CA SER A 20 7.83 19.19 -20.12
C SER A 20 7.27 18.67 -21.45
N SER A 21 8.02 17.76 -22.09
CA SER A 21 7.58 17.07 -23.30
C SER A 21 7.14 15.64 -23.04
N LEU A 22 7.48 15.08 -21.88
CA LEU A 22 7.13 13.74 -21.44
C LEU A 22 6.42 13.80 -20.09
N PHE A 23 5.23 13.19 -20.02
CA PHE A 23 4.45 13.00 -18.81
C PHE A 23 4.30 11.51 -18.52
N ILE A 24 4.41 11.12 -17.27
CA ILE A 24 4.24 9.73 -16.83
C ILE A 24 3.11 9.67 -15.81
N LEU A 25 1.99 9.05 -16.18
CA LEU A 25 0.90 8.74 -15.28
C LEU A 25 1.10 7.34 -14.70
N HIS A 26 1.06 7.21 -13.40
CA HIS A 26 1.29 5.94 -12.75
C HIS A 26 0.34 5.66 -11.58
N HIS A 27 0.34 4.43 -11.09
CA HIS A 27 -0.40 3.89 -9.98
C HIS A 27 -1.82 3.46 -10.36
N ASN A 28 -2.85 4.25 -10.11
CA ASN A 28 -4.26 3.85 -10.30
C ASN A 28 -4.76 4.11 -11.72
N ILE A 29 -4.01 3.65 -12.74
CA ILE A 29 -4.31 3.91 -14.16
C ILE A 29 -5.45 3.05 -14.73
N ALA A 30 -5.87 2.01 -14.02
CA ALA A 30 -6.96 1.12 -14.45
C ALA A 30 -8.35 1.55 -13.95
N ASP A 31 -8.42 2.60 -13.13
CA ASP A 31 -9.66 3.05 -12.51
C ASP A 31 -10.50 3.96 -13.42
N TYR A 32 -11.74 4.22 -12.99
CA TYR A 32 -12.62 5.18 -13.64
C TYR A 32 -12.29 6.61 -13.22
N VAL A 33 -12.38 7.53 -14.18
CA VAL A 33 -12.14 8.98 -13.98
C VAL A 33 -13.41 9.75 -14.28
N PRO A 34 -13.81 10.73 -13.43
CA PRO A 34 -15.02 11.53 -13.67
C PRO A 34 -14.81 12.51 -14.83
N LEU A 35 -15.77 12.55 -15.76
CA LEU A 35 -15.87 13.55 -16.82
C LEU A 35 -17.32 14.03 -16.93
N GLY A 36 -17.61 15.24 -16.48
CA GLY A 36 -18.97 15.76 -16.41
C GLY A 36 -19.85 14.95 -15.46
N GLN A 37 -20.87 14.27 -16.01
CA GLN A 37 -21.73 13.37 -15.23
C GLN A 37 -21.35 11.88 -15.36
N ALA A 38 -20.45 11.54 -16.26
CA ALA A 38 -20.02 10.18 -16.51
C ALA A 38 -18.72 9.84 -15.76
N PHE A 39 -18.46 8.53 -15.64
CA PHE A 39 -17.16 8.00 -15.23
C PHE A 39 -16.64 7.11 -16.34
N LEU A 40 -15.42 7.35 -16.78
CA LEU A 40 -14.80 6.70 -17.94
C LEU A 40 -13.51 5.98 -17.52
N PRO A 41 -13.16 4.84 -18.13
CA PRO A 41 -11.81 4.30 -18.04
C PRO A 41 -10.77 5.34 -18.46
N LEU A 42 -9.59 5.33 -17.84
CA LEU A 42 -8.55 6.34 -18.08
C LEU A 42 -8.25 6.61 -19.57
N PRO A 43 -8.09 5.60 -20.46
CA PRO A 43 -7.84 5.88 -21.87
C PRO A 43 -8.99 6.62 -22.56
N ALA A 44 -10.24 6.26 -22.25
CA ALA A 44 -11.43 6.94 -22.79
C ALA A 44 -11.58 8.36 -22.23
N PHE A 45 -11.26 8.54 -20.93
CA PHE A 45 -11.21 9.88 -20.32
C PHE A 45 -10.17 10.76 -21.01
N LEU A 46 -8.94 10.28 -21.20
CA LEU A 46 -7.87 11.03 -21.85
C LEU A 46 -8.24 11.39 -23.29
N ALA A 47 -8.84 10.45 -24.03
CA ALA A 47 -9.33 10.72 -25.37
C ALA A 47 -10.34 11.88 -25.36
N GLN A 48 -11.46 11.75 -24.61
CA GLN A 48 -12.53 12.75 -24.64
C GLN A 48 -12.12 14.09 -24.00
N TRP A 49 -11.26 14.06 -23.01
CA TRP A 49 -10.83 15.29 -22.33
C TRP A 49 -9.82 16.07 -23.16
N LEU A 50 -8.79 15.42 -23.69
CA LEU A 50 -7.73 16.08 -24.48
C LEU A 50 -8.21 16.46 -25.89
N GLU A 51 -9.06 15.66 -26.52
CA GLU A 51 -9.59 15.95 -27.86
C GLU A 51 -10.42 17.25 -27.97
N GLN A 52 -10.78 17.85 -26.85
CA GLN A 52 -11.45 19.16 -26.84
C GLN A 52 -10.54 20.25 -27.43
N THR A 53 -9.23 20.19 -27.19
CA THR A 53 -8.26 21.21 -27.59
C THR A 53 -7.11 20.66 -28.43
N ASP A 54 -6.80 19.38 -28.32
CA ASP A 54 -5.59 18.75 -28.83
C ASP A 54 -5.92 17.56 -29.75
N THR A 55 -4.95 17.12 -30.56
CA THR A 55 -5.06 15.87 -31.31
C THR A 55 -4.40 14.76 -30.52
N VAL A 56 -5.11 13.65 -30.26
CA VAL A 56 -4.62 12.54 -29.42
C VAL A 56 -4.50 11.26 -30.24
N ILE A 57 -3.37 10.60 -30.12
CA ILE A 57 -3.16 9.25 -30.68
C ILE A 57 -2.75 8.30 -29.56
N PHE A 58 -3.18 7.06 -29.65
CA PHE A 58 -2.88 6.02 -28.66
C PHE A 58 -2.03 4.93 -29.28
N TYR A 59 -1.17 4.36 -28.46
CA TYR A 59 -0.39 3.20 -28.83
C TYR A 59 -0.26 2.24 -27.66
N ASN A 60 -0.48 0.96 -27.91
CA ASN A 60 0.01 -0.12 -27.06
C ASN A 60 0.54 -1.28 -27.92
N ARG A 61 1.30 -2.16 -27.26
CA ARG A 61 2.01 -3.26 -27.93
C ARG A 61 1.08 -4.30 -28.55
N SER A 62 -0.16 -4.42 -28.08
CA SER A 62 -1.15 -5.40 -28.56
C SER A 62 -1.96 -4.90 -29.75
N THR A 63 -2.49 -3.68 -29.65
CA THR A 63 -3.40 -3.14 -30.67
C THR A 63 -2.71 -2.24 -31.69
N GLY A 64 -1.44 -1.88 -31.48
CA GLY A 64 -0.73 -0.92 -32.30
C GLY A 64 -1.23 0.52 -32.12
N LEU A 65 -1.04 1.35 -33.16
CA LEU A 65 -1.49 2.74 -33.18
C LEU A 65 -3.01 2.83 -33.40
N ARG A 66 -3.67 3.65 -32.59
CA ARG A 66 -5.09 3.98 -32.70
C ARG A 66 -5.25 5.50 -32.90
N PHE A 67 -6.09 5.86 -33.83
CA PHE A 67 -6.35 7.25 -34.21
C PHE A 67 -7.82 7.59 -33.97
N PRO A 68 -8.16 8.84 -33.66
CA PRO A 68 -9.54 9.26 -33.49
C PRO A 68 -10.33 9.22 -34.81
N ASP A 69 -9.67 9.50 -35.92
CA ASP A 69 -10.27 9.56 -37.26
C ASP A 69 -9.23 9.24 -38.37
N GLU A 70 -9.71 9.00 -39.57
CA GLU A 70 -8.88 8.69 -40.76
C GLU A 70 -7.98 9.86 -41.16
N GLU A 71 -8.43 11.08 -40.94
CA GLU A 71 -7.65 12.29 -41.26
C GLU A 71 -6.40 12.38 -40.37
N THR A 72 -6.54 12.10 -39.09
CA THR A 72 -5.41 12.05 -38.13
C THR A 72 -4.44 10.92 -38.53
N GLN A 73 -4.95 9.75 -38.93
CA GLN A 73 -4.10 8.66 -39.43
C GLN A 73 -3.33 9.05 -40.67
N ARG A 74 -3.96 9.73 -41.64
CA ARG A 74 -3.31 10.24 -42.85
C ARG A 74 -2.20 11.23 -42.48
N ARG A 75 -2.47 12.20 -41.63
CA ARG A 75 -1.50 13.20 -41.16
C ARG A 75 -0.35 12.58 -40.38
N PHE A 76 -0.61 11.54 -39.61
CA PHE A 76 0.43 10.75 -38.96
C PHE A 76 1.37 10.13 -40.00
N ARG A 77 0.83 9.47 -41.02
CA ARG A 77 1.63 8.88 -42.10
C ARG A 77 2.48 9.93 -42.82
N GLU A 78 1.89 11.09 -43.11
CA GLU A 78 2.60 12.22 -43.72
C GLU A 78 3.71 12.77 -42.82
N GLY A 79 3.41 12.97 -41.53
CA GLY A 79 4.36 13.48 -40.56
C GLY A 79 5.48 12.50 -40.25
N ALA A 80 5.20 11.20 -40.26
CA ALA A 80 6.15 10.12 -40.05
C ALA A 80 6.99 9.78 -41.31
N GLY A 81 6.84 10.55 -42.40
CA GLY A 81 7.59 10.30 -43.64
C GLY A 81 7.21 8.99 -44.36
N LEU A 82 6.06 8.41 -44.03
CA LEU A 82 5.58 7.16 -44.64
C LEU A 82 4.94 7.36 -46.03
N LYS A 83 4.87 8.60 -46.50
CA LYS A 83 4.56 8.90 -47.89
C LYS A 83 5.85 8.70 -48.70
N GLY A 84 5.96 7.57 -49.37
CA GLY A 84 6.99 7.38 -50.36
C GLY A 84 6.74 8.25 -51.60
N GLU A 85 7.81 8.73 -52.23
CA GLU A 85 7.78 9.30 -53.59
C GLU A 85 7.19 8.34 -54.66
N ARG A 86 6.92 7.10 -54.28
CA ARG A 86 6.20 6.09 -55.05
C ARG A 86 4.72 6.37 -55.23
N ASP A 87 4.06 7.06 -54.26
CA ASP A 87 2.60 7.20 -54.24
C ASP A 87 2.03 8.01 -55.41
N GLN A 88 2.76 8.90 -56.06
CA GLN A 88 2.22 9.64 -57.22
C GLN A 88 2.34 8.88 -58.54
N ARG A 89 3.36 8.07 -58.72
CA ARG A 89 3.50 7.22 -59.92
C ARG A 89 2.74 5.91 -59.79
N ASP A 90 2.77 5.33 -58.58
CA ASP A 90 2.05 4.08 -58.28
C ASP A 90 0.55 4.32 -58.17
N ALA A 91 0.06 5.47 -57.66
CA ALA A 91 -1.36 5.81 -57.63
C ALA A 91 -1.98 5.85 -59.04
N HIS A 92 -1.24 6.29 -60.05
CA HIS A 92 -1.72 6.29 -61.44
C HIS A 92 -1.73 4.88 -62.06
N LEU A 93 -0.73 4.08 -61.74
CA LEU A 93 -0.65 2.66 -62.11
C LEU A 93 -1.65 1.80 -61.35
N GLU A 94 -1.86 2.06 -60.05
CA GLU A 94 -2.87 1.37 -59.23
C GLU A 94 -4.30 1.77 -59.64
N ASP A 95 -4.54 3.02 -59.99
CA ASP A 95 -5.86 3.46 -60.48
C ASP A 95 -6.16 2.81 -61.84
N GLN A 96 -5.17 2.66 -62.71
CA GLN A 96 -5.29 1.89 -63.95
C GLN A 96 -5.51 0.38 -63.69
N ARG A 97 -4.77 -0.19 -62.74
CA ARG A 97 -4.90 -1.59 -62.30
C ARG A 97 -6.24 -1.85 -61.62
N ARG A 98 -6.71 -0.91 -60.77
CA ARG A 98 -8.01 -0.93 -60.12
C ARG A 98 -9.17 -0.86 -61.12
N ARG A 99 -9.08 -0.01 -62.14
CA ARG A 99 -10.05 0.05 -63.24
C ARG A 99 -10.05 -1.24 -64.08
N ALA A 100 -8.88 -1.83 -64.29
CA ALA A 100 -8.76 -3.11 -64.98
C ALA A 100 -9.32 -4.28 -64.15
N LEU A 101 -9.08 -4.31 -62.84
CA LEU A 101 -9.60 -5.33 -61.93
C LEU A 101 -11.11 -5.18 -61.65
N MET A 102 -11.62 -3.96 -61.57
CA MET A 102 -13.06 -3.71 -61.52
C MET A 102 -13.78 -4.17 -62.79
N ALA A 103 -13.12 -4.06 -63.94
CA ALA A 103 -13.63 -4.59 -65.22
C ALA A 103 -13.63 -6.14 -65.30
N LEU A 104 -12.83 -6.79 -64.43
CA LEU A 104 -12.75 -8.25 -64.31
C LEU A 104 -13.62 -8.82 -63.16
N GLY A 105 -14.36 -7.97 -62.43
CA GLY A 105 -15.24 -8.40 -61.36
C GLY A 105 -14.56 -8.86 -60.07
N GLU A 106 -13.25 -8.68 -59.92
CA GLU A 106 -12.50 -8.99 -58.68
C GLU A 106 -12.37 -7.73 -57.81
N ALA A 107 -13.17 -7.62 -56.75
CA ALA A 107 -13.06 -6.58 -55.74
C ALA A 107 -11.89 -6.91 -54.80
N THR A 108 -10.68 -6.54 -55.17
CA THR A 108 -9.53 -6.54 -54.27
C THR A 108 -9.33 -5.14 -53.70
N GLY A 109 -9.85 -4.90 -52.49
CA GLY A 109 -9.46 -3.74 -51.68
C GLY A 109 -7.97 -3.88 -51.35
N VAL A 110 -7.11 -3.11 -52.02
CA VAL A 110 -5.72 -2.95 -51.57
C VAL A 110 -5.79 -2.08 -50.30
N GLU A 111 -5.78 -2.71 -49.13
CA GLU A 111 -5.60 -2.01 -47.88
C GLU A 111 -4.25 -1.28 -47.88
N PRO A 112 -4.18 -0.02 -47.45
CA PRO A 112 -2.92 0.66 -47.30
C PRO A 112 -2.01 -0.17 -46.39
N PRO A 113 -0.68 -0.23 -46.62
CA PRO A 113 0.22 -1.07 -45.83
C PRO A 113 0.00 -0.85 -44.34
N SER A 114 -0.23 -1.92 -43.61
CA SER A 114 -0.52 -1.88 -42.17
C SER A 114 0.61 -1.17 -41.41
N LEU A 115 0.25 -0.27 -40.49
CA LEU A 115 1.24 0.38 -39.63
C LEU A 115 1.93 -0.67 -38.76
N PRO A 116 3.23 -0.50 -38.46
CA PRO A 116 3.92 -1.44 -37.59
C PRO A 116 3.30 -1.42 -36.20
N THR A 117 3.29 -2.58 -35.52
CA THR A 117 2.82 -2.73 -34.14
C THR A 117 3.97 -2.81 -33.14
N HIS A 118 5.18 -3.15 -33.61
CA HIS A 118 6.34 -3.34 -32.74
C HIS A 118 6.89 -2.00 -32.23
N PRO A 119 7.14 -1.85 -30.89
CA PRO A 119 7.54 -0.57 -30.27
C PRO A 119 8.78 0.06 -30.94
N SER A 120 9.82 -0.73 -31.24
CA SER A 120 11.07 -0.23 -31.83
C SER A 120 10.89 0.43 -33.21
N LYS A 121 9.80 0.11 -33.89
CA LYS A 121 9.44 0.74 -35.16
C LYS A 121 8.44 1.89 -34.98
N VAL A 122 7.53 1.77 -34.00
CA VAL A 122 6.47 2.77 -33.80
C VAL A 122 6.98 4.03 -33.11
N ILE A 123 7.82 3.89 -32.05
CA ILE A 123 8.28 5.05 -31.25
C ILE A 123 9.03 6.08 -32.11
N PRO A 124 9.97 5.69 -32.97
CA PRO A 124 10.61 6.63 -33.89
C PRO A 124 9.62 7.32 -34.86
N LEU A 125 8.60 6.61 -35.37
CA LEU A 125 7.56 7.19 -36.22
C LEU A 125 6.71 8.21 -35.47
N VAL A 126 6.33 7.91 -34.24
CA VAL A 126 5.61 8.84 -33.35
C VAL A 126 6.45 10.09 -33.11
N GLY A 127 7.73 9.93 -32.76
CA GLY A 127 8.64 11.07 -32.58
C GLY A 127 8.75 11.94 -33.82
N GLN A 128 8.90 11.33 -35.01
CA GLN A 128 8.98 12.05 -36.29
C GLN A 128 7.65 12.77 -36.61
N ALA A 129 6.51 12.12 -36.38
CA ALA A 129 5.20 12.70 -36.64
C ALA A 129 4.93 13.91 -35.73
N LEU A 130 5.28 13.82 -34.43
CA LEU A 130 5.15 14.92 -33.48
C LEU A 130 6.09 16.09 -33.81
N ARG A 131 7.34 15.79 -34.18
CA ARG A 131 8.33 16.79 -34.63
C ARG A 131 7.86 17.56 -35.89
N SER A 132 7.11 16.90 -36.79
CA SER A 132 6.63 17.53 -38.01
C SER A 132 5.57 18.60 -37.81
N GLY A 133 4.92 18.65 -36.62
CA GLY A 133 3.80 19.52 -36.30
C GLY A 133 2.49 19.24 -37.09
N ARG A 134 2.53 18.31 -38.07
CA ARG A 134 1.38 18.03 -38.98
C ARG A 134 0.20 17.39 -38.29
N LEU A 135 0.45 16.67 -37.21
CA LEU A 135 -0.61 16.03 -36.39
C LEU A 135 -1.55 17.04 -35.72
N ARG A 136 -1.12 18.26 -35.47
CA ARG A 136 -1.93 19.27 -34.74
C ARG A 136 -3.25 19.61 -35.45
N ASN A 137 -3.30 19.53 -36.76
CA ASN A 137 -4.51 19.81 -37.56
C ASN A 137 -5.23 21.12 -37.17
N GLY A 138 -4.48 22.20 -36.92
CA GLY A 138 -5.04 23.45 -36.43
C GLY A 138 -5.36 23.50 -34.92
N ARG A 139 -5.22 22.39 -34.20
CA ARG A 139 -5.34 22.32 -32.74
C ARG A 139 -4.07 22.81 -32.06
N ARG A 140 -4.13 23.01 -30.73
CA ARG A 140 -2.99 23.57 -29.97
C ARG A 140 -1.81 22.61 -29.97
N ARG A 141 -2.06 21.30 -29.74
CA ARG A 141 -1.01 20.30 -29.56
C ARG A 141 -1.35 18.98 -30.24
N ALA A 142 -0.34 18.12 -30.32
CA ALA A 142 -0.48 16.71 -30.69
C ALA A 142 0.09 15.85 -29.56
N ILE A 143 -0.74 15.02 -28.98
CA ILE A 143 -0.42 14.20 -27.80
C ILE A 143 -0.41 12.72 -28.22
N ALA A 144 0.70 12.03 -27.97
CA ALA A 144 0.80 10.59 -28.14
C ALA A 144 0.77 9.91 -26.77
N VAL A 145 -0.21 9.03 -26.55
CA VAL A 145 -0.37 8.26 -25.32
C VAL A 145 0.16 6.85 -25.56
N LEU A 146 1.22 6.47 -24.84
CA LEU A 146 1.78 5.11 -24.86
C LEU A 146 1.30 4.38 -23.62
N GLU A 147 0.43 3.41 -23.82
CA GLU A 147 -0.15 2.59 -22.74
C GLU A 147 0.79 1.44 -22.39
N TYR A 148 0.85 1.08 -21.10
CA TYR A 148 1.69 -0.01 -20.56
C TYR A 148 3.18 0.20 -20.88
N ALA A 149 3.69 1.40 -20.57
CA ALA A 149 5.06 1.80 -20.92
C ALA A 149 6.13 0.90 -20.28
N GLU A 150 5.83 0.22 -19.16
CA GLU A 150 6.67 -0.81 -18.54
C GLU A 150 6.94 -2.00 -19.48
N SER A 151 6.05 -2.28 -20.42
CA SER A 151 6.25 -3.31 -21.44
C SER A 151 7.15 -2.86 -22.60
N ILE A 152 7.43 -1.56 -22.67
CA ILE A 152 8.21 -0.91 -23.74
C ILE A 152 9.64 -0.64 -23.28
N ALA A 153 9.80 -0.11 -22.06
CA ALA A 153 11.07 0.22 -21.43
C ALA A 153 11.08 -0.26 -19.96
N PRO A 154 11.20 -1.58 -19.72
CA PRO A 154 11.14 -2.18 -18.39
C PRO A 154 12.30 -1.77 -17.50
N ALA A 155 12.07 -1.79 -16.19
CA ALA A 155 13.11 -1.58 -15.17
C ALA A 155 14.04 -2.81 -15.11
N ALA A 156 15.13 -2.77 -15.87
CA ALA A 156 16.18 -3.78 -15.86
C ALA A 156 17.54 -3.11 -15.98
N ASP A 157 18.59 -3.82 -15.57
CA ASP A 157 19.96 -3.40 -15.87
C ASP A 157 20.16 -3.41 -17.39
N ILE A 158 20.79 -2.37 -17.93
CA ILE A 158 21.01 -2.22 -19.38
C ILE A 158 21.74 -3.44 -19.97
N SER A 159 22.62 -4.07 -19.19
CA SER A 159 23.34 -5.28 -19.62
C SER A 159 22.43 -6.51 -19.76
N CYS A 160 21.33 -6.54 -19.03
CA CYS A 160 20.36 -7.65 -18.99
C CYS A 160 19.11 -7.38 -19.87
N MET A 161 18.95 -6.15 -20.41
CA MET A 161 17.82 -5.80 -21.26
C MET A 161 17.90 -6.48 -22.62
N HIS A 162 16.74 -6.85 -23.15
CA HIS A 162 16.63 -7.28 -24.55
C HIS A 162 17.02 -6.15 -25.50
N GLU A 163 17.52 -6.45 -26.69
CA GLU A 163 17.98 -5.46 -27.67
C GLU A 163 16.87 -4.46 -28.05
N ASP A 164 15.67 -4.95 -28.26
CA ASP A 164 14.51 -4.12 -28.55
C ASP A 164 14.18 -3.14 -27.43
N ASP A 165 14.24 -3.57 -26.16
CA ASP A 165 13.95 -2.72 -25.01
C ASP A 165 15.00 -1.62 -24.84
N ARG A 166 16.27 -1.93 -25.12
CA ARG A 166 17.35 -0.92 -25.19
C ARG A 166 17.10 0.09 -26.29
N THR A 167 16.70 -0.37 -27.48
CA THR A 167 16.37 0.49 -28.60
C THR A 167 15.20 1.41 -28.29
N ASN A 168 14.13 0.87 -27.65
CA ASN A 168 12.98 1.64 -27.22
C ASN A 168 13.36 2.70 -26.18
N LEU A 169 14.18 2.31 -25.19
CA LEU A 169 14.66 3.23 -24.16
C LEU A 169 15.41 4.41 -24.77
N VAL A 170 16.35 4.14 -25.69
CA VAL A 170 17.11 5.18 -26.38
C VAL A 170 16.19 6.08 -27.21
N ALA A 171 15.19 5.52 -27.87
CA ALA A 171 14.22 6.29 -28.66
C ALA A 171 13.39 7.23 -27.76
N LEU A 172 12.93 6.76 -26.58
CA LEU A 172 12.21 7.58 -25.60
C LEU A 172 13.10 8.68 -25.00
N LEU A 173 14.36 8.38 -24.69
CA LEU A 173 15.31 9.38 -24.18
C LEU A 173 15.64 10.42 -25.25
N SER A 174 15.78 9.99 -26.53
CA SER A 174 15.98 10.90 -27.65
C SER A 174 14.79 11.83 -27.85
N PHE A 175 13.57 11.32 -27.62
CA PHE A 175 12.35 12.13 -27.64
C PHE A 175 12.40 13.24 -26.59
N VAL A 176 12.76 12.92 -25.35
CA VAL A 176 12.88 13.90 -24.25
C VAL A 176 13.96 14.96 -24.54
N ALA A 177 15.05 14.55 -25.17
CA ALA A 177 16.16 15.46 -25.52
C ALA A 177 15.83 16.40 -26.69
N ASP A 178 14.86 16.04 -27.53
CA ASP A 178 14.52 16.78 -28.74
C ASP A 178 13.73 18.06 -28.43
N ARG A 179 14.33 19.22 -28.72
CA ARG A 179 13.69 20.53 -28.54
C ARG A 179 12.62 20.86 -29.57
N ALA A 180 12.74 20.30 -30.78
CA ALA A 180 11.79 20.59 -31.84
C ALA A 180 10.38 20.04 -31.54
N ILE A 181 10.27 18.98 -30.75
CA ILE A 181 8.97 18.37 -30.43
C ILE A 181 8.07 19.30 -29.63
N PRO A 182 8.46 19.81 -28.45
CA PRO A 182 7.60 20.76 -27.72
C PRO A 182 7.42 22.07 -28.46
N GLU A 183 8.43 22.59 -29.19
CA GLU A 183 8.28 23.78 -30.05
C GLU A 183 7.17 23.60 -31.11
N GLN A 184 6.95 22.38 -31.57
CA GLN A 184 5.84 22.01 -32.46
C GLN A 184 4.56 21.60 -31.72
N GLY A 185 4.50 21.79 -30.41
CA GLY A 185 3.35 21.38 -29.57
C GLY A 185 3.18 19.86 -29.46
N GLY A 186 4.25 19.11 -29.61
CA GLY A 186 4.25 17.66 -29.43
C GLY A 186 4.42 17.29 -27.95
N VAL A 187 3.59 16.35 -27.45
CA VAL A 187 3.63 15.83 -26.07
C VAL A 187 3.58 14.31 -26.10
N LEU A 188 4.37 13.67 -25.25
CA LEU A 188 4.34 12.24 -25.02
C LEU A 188 3.81 11.96 -23.62
N LEU A 189 2.78 11.14 -23.53
CA LEU A 189 2.17 10.70 -22.27
C LEU A 189 2.35 9.18 -22.11
N LEU A 190 3.03 8.75 -21.08
CA LEU A 190 3.19 7.34 -20.73
C LEU A 190 2.21 6.97 -19.63
N THR A 191 1.54 5.83 -19.76
CA THR A 191 0.80 5.24 -18.65
C THR A 191 1.49 3.97 -18.17
N VAL A 192 1.66 3.83 -16.86
CA VAL A 192 2.37 2.71 -16.25
C VAL A 192 1.69 2.30 -14.95
N GLY A 193 1.50 1.00 -14.74
CA GLY A 193 0.82 0.51 -13.54
C GLY A 193 1.62 0.79 -12.27
N ASN A 194 2.94 0.59 -12.33
CA ASN A 194 3.84 0.92 -11.22
C ASN A 194 5.08 1.62 -11.76
N LEU A 195 5.36 2.81 -11.23
CA LEU A 195 6.51 3.61 -11.65
C LEU A 195 7.84 2.84 -11.52
N ALA A 196 7.95 1.93 -10.54
CA ALA A 196 9.15 1.12 -10.37
C ALA A 196 9.38 0.11 -11.51
N ASP A 197 8.37 -0.20 -12.30
CA ASP A 197 8.47 -1.12 -13.46
C ASP A 197 9.01 -0.44 -14.71
N LEU A 198 9.00 0.89 -14.75
CA LEU A 198 9.58 1.68 -15.81
C LEU A 198 11.08 1.90 -15.56
N HIS A 199 11.88 1.97 -16.61
CA HIS A 199 13.33 2.15 -16.49
C HIS A 199 13.72 3.43 -15.72
N PRO A 200 14.67 3.33 -14.75
CA PRO A 200 15.01 4.44 -13.84
C PRO A 200 15.39 5.74 -14.55
N THR A 201 16.08 5.68 -15.69
CA THR A 201 16.51 6.87 -16.44
C THR A 201 15.34 7.71 -16.96
N LEU A 202 14.17 7.09 -17.24
CA LEU A 202 12.97 7.82 -17.66
C LEU A 202 12.23 8.47 -16.47
N ARG A 203 12.52 8.05 -15.25
CA ARG A 203 11.85 8.54 -14.02
C ARG A 203 12.59 9.68 -13.33
N GLN A 204 13.81 9.98 -13.76
CA GLN A 204 14.62 11.01 -13.10
C GLN A 204 14.02 12.39 -13.38
N PRO A 205 13.62 13.15 -12.35
CA PRO A 205 13.19 14.52 -12.51
C PRO A 205 14.41 15.36 -12.89
N GLY A 206 14.57 15.59 -14.16
CA GLY A 206 15.65 16.39 -14.71
C GLY A 206 15.27 16.86 -16.10
N GLY A 207 14.84 18.10 -16.22
CA GLY A 207 14.63 18.75 -17.49
C GLY A 207 13.18 18.71 -17.98
N ARG A 208 12.74 17.68 -18.71
CA ARG A 208 11.47 17.72 -19.46
C ARG A 208 10.56 16.54 -19.19
N VAL A 209 10.70 15.92 -18.03
CA VAL A 209 9.90 14.78 -17.62
C VAL A 209 9.12 15.14 -16.36
N GLU A 210 7.82 14.98 -16.40
CA GLU A 210 6.95 15.11 -15.26
C GLU A 210 6.34 13.75 -14.91
N VAL A 211 6.38 13.42 -13.60
CA VAL A 211 5.82 12.18 -13.06
C VAL A 211 4.62 12.54 -12.21
N ILE A 212 3.45 12.03 -12.59
CA ILE A 212 2.17 12.36 -11.95
C ILE A 212 1.55 11.06 -11.43
N GLU A 213 1.31 11.01 -10.13
CA GLU A 213 0.62 9.91 -9.49
C GLU A 213 -0.90 10.08 -9.66
N VAL A 214 -1.57 9.03 -10.15
CA VAL A 214 -3.03 8.92 -10.14
C VAL A 214 -3.42 8.25 -8.82
N PRO A 215 -3.91 8.99 -7.81
CA PRO A 215 -4.18 8.42 -6.50
C PRO A 215 -5.42 7.51 -6.51
N LEU A 216 -5.52 6.65 -5.50
CA LEU A 216 -6.79 5.99 -5.22
C LEU A 216 -7.83 7.01 -4.75
N PRO A 217 -9.13 6.78 -5.04
CA PRO A 217 -10.18 7.73 -4.70
C PRO A 217 -10.28 7.95 -3.18
N ASP A 218 -10.41 9.19 -2.76
CA ASP A 218 -10.70 9.56 -1.38
C ASP A 218 -12.17 9.25 -1.00
N GLU A 219 -12.58 9.53 0.25
CA GLU A 219 -13.94 9.25 0.71
C GLU A 219 -15.00 10.01 -0.09
N ALA A 220 -14.74 11.28 -0.38
CA ALA A 220 -15.69 12.13 -1.13
C ALA A 220 -15.81 11.65 -2.59
N GLU A 221 -14.72 11.30 -3.21
CA GLU A 221 -14.68 10.75 -4.57
C GLU A 221 -15.36 9.38 -4.66
N ARG A 222 -15.19 8.51 -3.63
CA ARG A 222 -15.93 7.25 -3.55
C ARG A 222 -17.41 7.48 -3.37
N LEU A 223 -17.81 8.42 -2.51
CA LEU A 223 -19.22 8.78 -2.32
C LEU A 223 -19.86 9.22 -3.64
N GLN A 224 -19.21 10.11 -4.37
CA GLN A 224 -19.69 10.56 -5.68
C GLN A 224 -19.89 9.40 -6.67
N TYR A 225 -18.99 8.41 -6.62
CA TYR A 225 -19.10 7.25 -7.49
C TYR A 225 -20.21 6.28 -7.05
N VAL A 226 -20.40 6.08 -5.74
CA VAL A 226 -21.50 5.29 -5.19
C VAL A 226 -22.85 5.92 -5.58
N GLU A 227 -23.01 7.21 -5.40
CA GLU A 227 -24.22 7.95 -5.82
C GLU A 227 -24.50 7.78 -7.32
N TYR A 228 -23.45 7.90 -8.14
CA TYR A 228 -23.56 7.64 -9.58
C TYR A 228 -24.05 6.22 -9.89
N LEU A 229 -23.50 5.19 -9.20
CA LEU A 229 -23.93 3.81 -9.41
C LEU A 229 -25.39 3.60 -8.96
N LEU A 230 -25.82 4.22 -7.89
CA LEU A 230 -27.19 4.13 -7.39
C LEU A 230 -28.20 4.78 -8.37
N ASP A 231 -27.82 5.90 -8.98
CA ASP A 231 -28.63 6.57 -10.02
C ASP A 231 -28.75 5.73 -11.31
N GLN A 232 -27.78 4.84 -11.58
CA GLN A 232 -27.75 3.92 -12.73
C GLN A 232 -28.39 2.54 -12.44
N ASP A 233 -29.45 2.50 -11.61
CA ASP A 233 -30.11 1.25 -11.21
C ASP A 233 -29.16 0.33 -10.38
N GLY A 234 -28.48 0.91 -9.41
CA GLY A 234 -27.56 0.22 -8.50
C GLY A 234 -28.24 -0.79 -7.58
N PRO A 235 -27.49 -1.53 -6.77
CA PRO A 235 -28.01 -2.51 -5.83
C PRO A 235 -28.77 -1.81 -4.69
N LYS A 236 -29.66 -2.55 -4.03
CA LYS A 236 -30.19 -2.11 -2.74
C LYS A 236 -29.05 -2.15 -1.70
N LEU A 237 -28.95 -1.10 -0.91
CA LEU A 237 -28.00 -1.02 0.19
C LEU A 237 -28.70 -1.28 1.52
N SER A 238 -28.03 -1.95 2.46
CA SER A 238 -28.47 -2.07 3.85
C SER A 238 -27.95 -0.91 4.73
N MET A 239 -27.22 0.05 4.12
CA MET A 239 -26.59 1.20 4.76
C MET A 239 -26.70 2.45 3.89
N SER A 240 -26.30 3.62 4.41
CA SER A 240 -26.23 4.83 3.60
C SER A 240 -25.06 4.84 2.62
N ALA A 241 -25.12 5.66 1.58
CA ALA A 241 -24.04 5.82 0.60
C ALA A 241 -22.74 6.30 1.24
N GLU A 242 -22.82 7.18 2.24
CA GLU A 242 -21.69 7.69 3.00
C GLU A 242 -21.03 6.54 3.83
N ALA A 243 -21.85 5.68 4.44
CA ALA A 243 -21.35 4.54 5.18
C ALA A 243 -20.63 3.54 4.24
N LEU A 244 -21.15 3.31 3.04
CA LEU A 244 -20.51 2.50 2.02
C LEU A 244 -19.18 3.14 1.56
N ALA A 245 -19.15 4.44 1.30
CA ALA A 245 -17.94 5.15 0.91
C ALA A 245 -16.84 5.05 1.98
N ARG A 246 -17.20 5.15 3.27
CA ARG A 246 -16.25 4.94 4.39
C ARG A 246 -15.77 3.50 4.47
N ALA A 247 -16.68 2.54 4.42
CA ALA A 247 -16.35 1.12 4.52
C ALA A 247 -15.40 0.63 3.41
N THR A 248 -15.47 1.25 2.23
CA THR A 248 -14.68 0.92 1.04
C THR A 248 -13.37 1.71 0.90
N ALA A 249 -12.87 2.32 1.99
CA ALA A 249 -11.55 2.96 1.99
C ALA A 249 -10.47 2.03 1.43
N GLY A 250 -9.63 2.55 0.52
CA GLY A 250 -8.56 1.78 -0.15
C GLY A 250 -8.99 0.99 -1.38
N LEU A 251 -10.26 1.02 -1.76
CA LEU A 251 -10.76 0.40 -2.99
C LEU A 251 -10.84 1.42 -4.12
N THR A 252 -10.62 0.96 -5.35
CA THR A 252 -10.81 1.74 -6.58
C THR A 252 -12.29 1.85 -6.93
N ARG A 253 -12.65 2.76 -7.83
CA ARG A 253 -14.01 2.85 -8.38
C ARG A 253 -14.39 1.58 -9.14
N LEU A 254 -13.44 0.95 -9.80
CA LEU A 254 -13.62 -0.35 -10.46
C LEU A 254 -14.02 -1.45 -9.46
N HIS A 255 -13.39 -1.49 -8.27
CA HIS A 255 -13.77 -2.42 -7.21
C HIS A 255 -15.18 -2.14 -6.67
N LEU A 256 -15.55 -0.87 -6.52
CA LEU A 256 -16.91 -0.48 -6.14
C LEU A 256 -17.95 -0.93 -7.15
N ASP A 257 -17.68 -0.76 -8.45
CA ASP A 257 -18.53 -1.25 -9.54
C ASP A 257 -18.73 -2.77 -9.46
N GLN A 258 -17.63 -3.52 -9.27
CA GLN A 258 -17.68 -4.98 -9.11
C GLN A 258 -18.50 -5.42 -7.89
N LEU A 259 -18.33 -4.74 -6.75
CA LEU A 259 -19.13 -5.00 -5.54
C LEU A 259 -20.62 -4.77 -5.79
N CYS A 260 -20.97 -3.65 -6.39
CA CYS A 260 -22.35 -3.29 -6.68
C CYS A 260 -22.98 -4.23 -7.71
N ARG A 261 -22.26 -4.60 -8.78
CA ARG A 261 -22.74 -5.59 -9.77
C ARG A 261 -22.96 -6.96 -9.15
N HIS A 262 -22.03 -7.39 -8.27
CA HIS A 262 -22.19 -8.69 -7.58
C HIS A 262 -23.43 -8.71 -6.69
N ALA A 263 -23.65 -7.67 -5.90
CA ALA A 263 -24.83 -7.54 -5.06
C ALA A 263 -26.13 -7.52 -5.89
N LYS A 264 -26.13 -6.79 -7.02
CA LYS A 264 -27.26 -6.76 -7.97
C LYS A 264 -27.55 -8.15 -8.55
N THR A 265 -26.54 -8.88 -8.97
CA THR A 265 -26.68 -10.25 -9.51
C THR A 265 -27.23 -11.23 -8.46
N LYS A 266 -26.79 -11.10 -7.20
CA LYS A 266 -27.25 -11.90 -6.09
C LYS A 266 -28.68 -11.58 -5.66
N GLY A 267 -29.18 -10.38 -6.00
CA GLY A 267 -30.52 -9.92 -5.66
C GLY A 267 -30.75 -9.60 -4.17
N SER A 268 -29.67 -9.56 -3.38
CA SER A 268 -29.70 -9.22 -1.95
C SER A 268 -29.12 -7.84 -1.69
N PRO A 269 -29.59 -7.12 -0.65
CA PRO A 269 -28.97 -5.85 -0.26
C PRO A 269 -27.50 -6.05 0.10
N LEU A 270 -26.64 -5.14 -0.32
CA LEU A 270 -25.22 -5.16 0.05
C LEU A 270 -25.07 -4.86 1.55
N THR A 271 -24.51 -5.79 2.30
CA THR A 271 -24.32 -5.70 3.74
C THR A 271 -22.89 -5.26 4.09
N PHE A 272 -22.71 -4.71 5.31
CA PHE A 272 -21.40 -4.31 5.80
C PHE A 272 -20.41 -5.49 5.88
N GLU A 273 -20.88 -6.67 6.27
CA GLU A 273 -20.04 -7.88 6.36
C GLU A 273 -19.58 -8.35 4.98
N GLU A 274 -20.44 -8.30 3.96
CA GLU A 274 -20.07 -8.66 2.59
C GLU A 274 -19.01 -7.69 2.03
N ILE A 275 -19.16 -6.39 2.28
CA ILE A 275 -18.17 -5.38 1.89
C ILE A 275 -16.82 -5.67 2.55
N LYS A 276 -16.83 -5.93 3.86
CA LYS A 276 -15.64 -6.19 4.66
C LYS A 276 -14.90 -7.45 4.20
N GLN A 277 -15.63 -8.52 3.96
CA GLN A 277 -15.08 -9.77 3.44
C GLN A 277 -14.47 -9.55 2.06
N ARG A 278 -15.19 -8.91 1.16
CA ARG A 278 -14.71 -8.68 -0.22
C ARG A 278 -13.52 -7.73 -0.25
N LYS A 279 -13.52 -6.68 0.56
CA LYS A 279 -12.38 -5.78 0.73
C LYS A 279 -11.11 -6.55 1.17
N ARG A 280 -11.24 -7.48 2.13
CA ARG A 280 -10.12 -8.33 2.56
C ARG A 280 -9.58 -9.19 1.41
N GLU A 281 -10.49 -9.80 0.64
CA GLU A 281 -10.09 -10.63 -0.52
C GLU A 281 -9.34 -9.81 -1.56
N ILE A 282 -9.87 -8.64 -1.95
CA ILE A 282 -9.25 -7.74 -2.93
C ILE A 282 -7.86 -7.31 -2.45
N LEU A 283 -7.75 -6.79 -1.22
CA LEU A 283 -6.47 -6.34 -0.67
C LEU A 283 -5.46 -7.48 -0.55
N ARG A 284 -5.89 -8.68 -0.14
CA ARG A 284 -5.02 -9.86 -0.08
C ARG A 284 -4.50 -10.25 -1.46
N GLN A 285 -5.32 -10.16 -2.50
CA GLN A 285 -4.92 -10.46 -3.88
C GLN A 285 -3.98 -9.40 -4.43
N GLU A 286 -4.32 -8.11 -4.31
CA GLU A 286 -3.51 -7.01 -4.83
C GLU A 286 -2.15 -6.87 -4.15
N LEU A 287 -2.09 -7.16 -2.85
CA LEU A 287 -0.88 -7.01 -2.04
C LEU A 287 -0.12 -8.35 -1.86
N TYR A 288 -0.42 -9.35 -2.70
CA TYR A 288 0.30 -10.64 -2.75
C TYR A 288 0.41 -11.34 -1.38
N GLY A 289 -0.53 -11.09 -0.46
CA GLY A 289 -0.54 -11.64 0.88
C GLY A 289 0.55 -11.09 1.81
N MET A 290 1.20 -9.98 1.45
CA MET A 290 2.20 -9.30 2.31
C MET A 290 1.57 -8.36 3.32
N VAL A 291 0.31 -8.03 3.14
CA VAL A 291 -0.49 -7.20 4.03
C VAL A 291 -1.77 -7.94 4.38
N GLU A 292 -2.04 -8.03 5.66
CA GLU A 292 -3.24 -8.67 6.19
C GLU A 292 -4.08 -7.64 6.93
N LEU A 293 -5.32 -7.47 6.52
CA LEU A 293 -6.31 -6.67 7.25
C LEU A 293 -6.92 -7.57 8.33
N VAL A 294 -6.58 -7.28 9.57
CA VAL A 294 -6.99 -8.06 10.74
C VAL A 294 -8.11 -7.33 11.48
N GLU A 295 -9.09 -8.08 12.01
CA GLU A 295 -10.04 -7.53 12.95
C GLU A 295 -9.44 -7.51 14.35
N PRO A 296 -9.31 -6.33 14.98
CA PRO A 296 -8.77 -6.25 16.31
C PRO A 296 -9.74 -6.89 17.32
N SER A 297 -9.24 -7.89 18.03
CA SER A 297 -10.02 -8.67 19.00
C SER A 297 -9.99 -8.07 20.40
N PHE A 298 -8.93 -7.32 20.74
CA PHE A 298 -8.67 -6.82 22.07
C PHE A 298 -9.19 -5.40 22.27
N GLU A 299 -9.52 -5.07 23.51
CA GLU A 299 -9.77 -3.72 24.02
C GLU A 299 -8.77 -3.46 25.16
N LEU A 300 -8.41 -2.20 25.41
CA LEU A 300 -7.44 -1.88 26.48
C LEU A 300 -7.88 -2.44 27.84
N ASP A 301 -9.18 -2.47 28.09
CA ASP A 301 -9.73 -3.01 29.36
C ASP A 301 -9.69 -4.54 29.44
N THR A 302 -9.49 -5.23 28.31
CA THR A 302 -9.29 -6.69 28.27
C THR A 302 -7.83 -7.12 28.42
N ILE A 303 -6.91 -6.18 28.57
CA ILE A 303 -5.49 -6.43 28.83
C ILE A 303 -5.23 -6.23 30.32
N GLY A 304 -4.67 -7.22 31.02
CA GLY A 304 -4.33 -7.09 32.44
C GLY A 304 -3.07 -6.24 32.65
N GLY A 305 -3.03 -5.41 33.71
CA GLY A 305 -1.87 -4.58 34.04
C GLY A 305 -1.59 -3.44 33.08
N LEU A 306 -0.31 -3.08 32.90
CA LEU A 306 0.19 -2.06 31.99
C LEU A 306 -0.41 -0.65 32.15
N ALA A 307 -0.65 -0.21 33.38
CA ALA A 307 -1.40 1.01 33.71
C ALA A 307 -0.83 2.25 32.99
N ALA A 308 0.48 2.51 33.08
CA ALA A 308 1.11 3.67 32.48
C ALA A 308 1.07 3.63 30.94
N VAL A 309 1.18 2.44 30.34
CA VAL A 309 1.07 2.26 28.90
C VAL A 309 -0.36 2.54 28.44
N LYS A 310 -1.36 2.03 29.13
CA LYS A 310 -2.78 2.27 28.83
C LYS A 310 -3.15 3.75 28.94
N GLU A 311 -2.63 4.44 29.97
CA GLU A 311 -2.84 5.88 30.13
C GLU A 311 -2.31 6.65 28.90
N PHE A 312 -1.07 6.39 28.50
CA PHE A 312 -0.50 6.99 27.29
C PHE A 312 -1.32 6.69 26.03
N LEU A 313 -1.75 5.43 25.85
CA LEU A 313 -2.54 5.07 24.67
C LEU A 313 -3.91 5.76 24.67
N ARG A 314 -4.53 5.95 25.83
CA ARG A 314 -5.77 6.75 25.94
C ARG A 314 -5.55 8.22 25.60
N GLU A 315 -4.40 8.81 26.00
CA GLU A 315 -4.02 10.16 25.56
C GLU A 315 -3.93 10.23 24.02
N VAL A 316 -3.28 9.25 23.37
CA VAL A 316 -3.17 9.16 21.92
C VAL A 316 -4.55 9.02 21.25
N ILE A 317 -5.40 8.15 21.78
CA ILE A 317 -6.77 7.95 21.28
C ILE A 317 -7.58 9.24 21.40
N GLN A 318 -7.47 9.94 22.52
CA GLN A 318 -8.17 11.22 22.73
C GLN A 318 -7.65 12.29 21.77
N ALA A 319 -6.34 12.40 21.58
CA ALA A 319 -5.75 13.33 20.62
C ALA A 319 -6.22 13.08 19.16
N ILE A 320 -6.37 11.81 18.77
CA ILE A 320 -6.94 11.44 17.45
C ILE A 320 -8.39 11.90 17.36
N ARG A 321 -9.21 11.69 18.38
CA ARG A 321 -10.63 12.08 18.42
C ARG A 321 -10.81 13.60 18.38
N ASP A 322 -9.92 14.32 19.04
CA ASP A 322 -9.93 15.79 19.11
C ASP A 322 -9.30 16.44 17.87
N GLY A 323 -8.67 15.66 16.99
CA GLY A 323 -7.97 16.15 15.80
C GLY A 323 -6.66 16.86 16.09
N ASP A 324 -6.09 16.71 17.30
CA ASP A 324 -4.78 17.24 17.66
C ASP A 324 -3.66 16.32 17.19
N LEU A 325 -3.40 16.40 15.88
CA LEU A 325 -2.42 15.55 15.21
C LEU A 325 -0.98 15.72 15.73
N LYS A 326 -0.67 16.82 16.42
CA LYS A 326 0.67 17.06 16.99
C LYS A 326 0.95 16.17 18.19
N MET A 327 -0.08 15.79 18.94
CA MET A 327 0.02 14.88 20.07
C MET A 327 0.09 13.41 19.64
N VAL A 328 -0.26 13.09 18.40
CA VAL A 328 -0.22 11.71 17.88
C VAL A 328 1.20 11.36 17.43
N PRO A 329 1.84 10.34 18.04
CA PRO A 329 3.16 9.90 17.62
C PRO A 329 3.10 9.31 16.22
N ARG A 330 4.14 9.54 15.40
CA ARG A 330 4.23 8.95 14.06
C ARG A 330 4.45 7.46 14.08
N GLY A 331 5.16 6.97 15.10
CA GLY A 331 5.42 5.57 15.29
C GLY A 331 5.72 5.22 16.73
N ILE A 332 5.29 4.04 17.12
CA ILE A 332 5.50 3.44 18.43
C ILE A 332 6.28 2.14 18.26
N THR A 333 7.31 1.92 19.08
CA THR A 333 8.00 0.64 19.14
C THR A 333 7.69 -0.02 20.49
N LEU A 334 7.08 -1.20 20.48
CA LEU A 334 6.83 -2.02 21.65
C LEU A 334 7.98 -2.99 21.84
N LEU A 335 8.64 -2.91 22.99
CA LEU A 335 9.84 -3.65 23.33
C LEU A 335 9.56 -4.64 24.46
N GLY A 336 10.26 -5.77 24.49
CA GLY A 336 10.20 -6.66 25.64
C GLY A 336 10.16 -8.14 25.28
N PRO A 337 10.15 -9.02 26.29
CA PRO A 337 10.09 -10.45 26.11
C PRO A 337 8.88 -10.92 25.33
N PRO A 338 8.88 -12.09 24.67
CA PRO A 338 7.68 -12.66 24.08
C PRO A 338 6.63 -12.97 25.18
N GLY A 339 5.34 -12.93 24.82
CA GLY A 339 4.26 -13.27 25.73
C GLY A 339 3.80 -12.17 26.69
N VAL A 340 4.40 -10.96 26.67
CA VAL A 340 4.00 -9.83 27.54
C VAL A 340 2.83 -8.99 26.97
N GLY A 341 2.21 -9.41 25.86
CA GLY A 341 1.00 -8.77 25.32
C GLY A 341 1.23 -7.66 24.30
N LYS A 342 2.40 -7.54 23.67
CA LYS A 342 2.72 -6.49 22.69
C LYS A 342 1.73 -6.40 21.54
N THR A 343 1.39 -7.52 20.91
CA THR A 343 0.41 -7.59 19.82
C THR A 343 -0.99 -7.23 20.28
N ALA A 344 -1.40 -7.69 21.47
CA ALA A 344 -2.70 -7.35 22.05
C ALA A 344 -2.86 -5.85 22.31
N VAL A 345 -1.79 -5.18 22.75
CA VAL A 345 -1.76 -3.72 22.95
C VAL A 345 -1.94 -2.98 21.62
N ALA A 346 -1.27 -3.43 20.54
CA ALA A 346 -1.41 -2.84 19.22
C ALA A 346 -2.84 -3.01 18.65
N GLU A 347 -3.43 -4.19 18.81
CA GLU A 347 -4.81 -4.45 18.40
C GLU A 347 -5.83 -3.60 19.18
N ALA A 348 -5.66 -3.50 20.50
CA ALA A 348 -6.55 -2.71 21.34
C ALA A 348 -6.53 -1.23 20.97
N LEU A 349 -5.36 -0.68 20.68
CA LEU A 349 -5.24 0.69 20.21
C LEU A 349 -6.01 0.90 18.90
N ALA A 350 -5.86 0.01 17.93
CA ALA A 350 -6.56 0.09 16.66
C ALA A 350 -8.09 0.03 16.85
N LYS A 351 -8.57 -0.87 17.69
CA LYS A 351 -10.00 -1.03 17.99
C LYS A 351 -10.61 0.22 18.61
N GLU A 352 -9.93 0.79 19.61
CA GLU A 352 -10.45 1.96 20.32
C GLU A 352 -10.34 3.27 19.53
N CYS A 353 -9.36 3.38 18.61
CA CYS A 353 -9.30 4.45 17.62
C CYS A 353 -10.38 4.32 16.54
N GLY A 354 -10.95 3.14 16.35
CA GLY A 354 -11.81 2.85 15.20
C GLY A 354 -11.07 2.82 13.87
N PHE A 355 -9.75 2.58 13.90
CA PHE A 355 -8.88 2.53 12.74
C PHE A 355 -8.85 1.12 12.13
N ASN A 356 -8.60 1.05 10.82
CA ASN A 356 -8.26 -0.23 10.21
C ASN A 356 -6.98 -0.76 10.85
N PHE A 357 -6.93 -2.06 11.12
CA PHE A 357 -5.74 -2.72 11.65
C PHE A 357 -5.09 -3.61 10.60
N VAL A 358 -3.84 -3.30 10.28
CA VAL A 358 -3.11 -3.93 9.17
C VAL A 358 -1.81 -4.52 9.72
N LYS A 359 -1.60 -5.81 9.46
CA LYS A 359 -0.34 -6.50 9.75
C LYS A 359 0.50 -6.62 8.47
N ILE A 360 1.74 -6.16 8.53
CA ILE A 360 2.72 -6.34 7.45
C ILE A 360 3.56 -7.58 7.76
N THR A 361 3.62 -8.52 6.81
CA THR A 361 4.53 -9.65 6.85
C THR A 361 5.89 -9.24 6.27
N ASN A 362 6.98 -9.82 6.77
CA ASN A 362 8.33 -9.43 6.36
C ASN A 362 8.53 -9.57 4.83
N PRO A 363 8.84 -8.48 4.11
CA PRO A 363 9.00 -8.52 2.65
C PRO A 363 10.21 -9.34 2.18
N ARG A 364 11.21 -9.62 3.06
CA ARG A 364 12.43 -10.35 2.67
C ARG A 364 12.22 -11.85 2.47
N GLU A 365 11.28 -12.47 3.18
CA GLU A 365 11.14 -13.92 3.17
C GLU A 365 10.54 -14.48 1.86
N LYS A 366 9.81 -13.67 1.10
CA LYS A 366 9.02 -14.15 -0.04
C LYS A 366 9.55 -13.78 -1.43
N TRP A 367 10.46 -12.79 -1.57
CA TRP A 367 10.74 -12.24 -2.90
C TRP A 367 12.17 -11.74 -3.08
N VAL A 368 13.02 -12.56 -3.65
CA VAL A 368 14.32 -12.12 -4.19
C VAL A 368 14.07 -11.44 -5.54
N GLY A 369 14.40 -10.15 -5.67
CA GLY A 369 14.37 -9.41 -6.94
C GLY A 369 13.17 -8.49 -7.20
N ALA A 370 12.06 -8.55 -6.42
CA ALA A 370 10.88 -7.69 -6.61
C ALA A 370 10.52 -6.86 -5.37
N SER A 371 11.39 -6.81 -4.37
CA SER A 371 11.08 -6.30 -3.02
C SER A 371 10.71 -4.81 -2.99
N GLU A 372 11.41 -3.94 -3.73
CA GLU A 372 11.17 -2.50 -3.73
C GLU A 372 9.82 -2.14 -4.37
N ARG A 373 9.52 -2.76 -5.51
CA ARG A 373 8.24 -2.57 -6.22
C ARG A 373 7.06 -2.94 -5.35
N ASN A 374 7.14 -4.11 -4.74
CA ASN A 374 6.06 -4.63 -3.90
C ASN A 374 5.90 -3.80 -2.63
N TYR A 375 7.02 -3.37 -2.03
CA TYR A 375 6.98 -2.53 -0.84
C TYR A 375 6.39 -1.14 -1.14
N TRP A 376 6.71 -0.55 -2.29
CA TRP A 376 6.09 0.69 -2.74
C TRP A 376 4.56 0.56 -2.88
N LYS A 377 4.08 -0.53 -3.51
CA LYS A 377 2.64 -0.83 -3.59
C LYS A 377 2.00 -0.94 -2.21
N ILE A 378 2.67 -1.61 -1.27
CA ILE A 378 2.20 -1.69 0.11
C ILE A 378 2.01 -0.28 0.69
N LEU A 379 3.03 0.57 0.61
CA LEU A 379 2.97 1.91 1.18
C LEU A 379 1.85 2.76 0.57
N GLN A 380 1.65 2.69 -0.75
CA GLN A 380 0.53 3.38 -1.41
C GLN A 380 -0.83 2.85 -0.97
N SER A 381 -0.96 1.53 -0.86
CA SER A 381 -2.20 0.93 -0.36
C SER A 381 -2.48 1.30 1.11
N LEU A 382 -1.44 1.37 1.95
CA LEU A 382 -1.59 1.84 3.32
C LEU A 382 -2.08 3.29 3.36
N ARG A 383 -1.55 4.17 2.50
CA ARG A 383 -2.01 5.57 2.39
C ARG A 383 -3.49 5.65 2.04
N ALA A 384 -3.95 4.81 1.13
CA ALA A 384 -5.35 4.78 0.70
C ALA A 384 -6.30 4.13 1.73
N LEU A 385 -5.78 3.26 2.60
CA LEU A 385 -6.53 2.60 3.68
C LEU A 385 -6.73 3.49 4.92
N THR A 386 -6.17 4.69 4.93
CA THR A 386 -6.27 5.59 6.09
C THR A 386 -7.73 5.88 6.49
N PRO A 387 -8.03 6.00 7.78
CA PRO A 387 -7.12 5.93 8.91
C PRO A 387 -6.80 4.49 9.33
N LEU A 388 -5.54 4.22 9.71
CA LEU A 388 -5.11 2.86 10.05
C LEU A 388 -3.99 2.81 11.10
N VAL A 389 -3.93 1.66 11.78
CA VAL A 389 -2.78 1.22 12.58
C VAL A 389 -2.05 0.13 11.80
N VAL A 390 -0.78 0.34 11.54
CA VAL A 390 0.12 -0.63 10.89
C VAL A 390 0.90 -1.37 11.95
N LEU A 391 0.81 -2.70 11.96
CA LEU A 391 1.63 -3.56 12.80
C LEU A 391 2.75 -4.20 11.97
N GLU A 392 3.99 -3.95 12.35
CA GLU A 392 5.17 -4.66 11.88
C GLU A 392 5.70 -5.52 13.03
N ASP A 393 5.46 -6.83 12.94
CA ASP A 393 5.93 -7.79 13.94
C ASP A 393 7.35 -8.26 13.62
N GLU A 394 8.11 -8.68 14.64
CA GLU A 394 9.49 -9.15 14.50
C GLU A 394 10.39 -8.17 13.72
N ALA A 395 10.28 -6.89 14.03
CA ALA A 395 10.98 -5.82 13.33
C ALA A 395 12.52 -6.00 13.28
N ASP A 396 13.09 -6.73 14.21
CA ASP A 396 14.51 -7.09 14.25
C ASP A 396 14.93 -8.08 13.15
N GLN A 397 14.02 -8.92 12.66
CA GLN A 397 14.31 -9.82 11.53
C GLN A 397 14.32 -9.08 10.20
N SER A 398 13.53 -8.02 10.08
CA SER A 398 13.53 -7.16 8.89
C SER A 398 14.81 -6.31 8.76
N GLU A 399 15.62 -6.21 9.82
CA GLU A 399 16.76 -5.28 9.95
C GLU A 399 18.12 -5.93 10.14
N GLN A 400 18.33 -7.19 9.75
CA GLN A 400 19.63 -7.86 9.94
C GLN A 400 20.82 -6.94 9.64
N SER A 401 21.77 -6.94 10.58
CA SER A 401 22.86 -5.98 10.72
C SER A 401 23.74 -5.86 9.46
N ARG A 402 24.37 -4.68 9.34
CA ARG A 402 25.36 -4.31 8.31
C ARG A 402 26.59 -5.24 8.26
N ASP A 403 26.75 -6.15 9.22
CA ASP A 403 27.96 -6.95 9.42
C ASP A 403 27.90 -8.35 8.80
N GLU A 404 26.72 -8.82 8.35
CA GLU A 404 26.65 -10.08 7.60
C GLU A 404 26.83 -9.82 6.10
N VAL A 405 28.04 -10.07 5.65
CA VAL A 405 28.50 -10.05 4.26
C VAL A 405 27.73 -11.08 3.44
N SER A 406 26.64 -10.64 2.82
CA SER A 406 26.06 -11.35 1.68
C SER A 406 25.46 -10.33 0.71
N GLY A 407 25.62 -10.57 -0.59
CA GLY A 407 25.47 -9.64 -1.71
C GLY A 407 24.13 -8.89 -1.94
N ASP A 408 23.29 -8.71 -0.91
CA ASP A 408 21.97 -8.09 -1.00
C ASP A 408 21.79 -6.83 -0.12
N SER A 409 22.89 -6.25 0.36
CA SER A 409 22.89 -5.11 1.32
C SER A 409 22.22 -3.82 0.80
N GLY A 410 22.01 -3.68 -0.50
CA GLY A 410 21.39 -2.50 -1.10
C GLY A 410 19.88 -2.44 -0.97
N VAL A 411 19.19 -3.57 -1.10
CA VAL A 411 17.71 -3.63 -1.11
C VAL A 411 17.13 -3.29 0.26
N GLY A 412 17.66 -3.90 1.32
CA GLY A 412 17.20 -3.65 2.69
C GLY A 412 17.33 -2.18 3.10
N ASN A 413 18.39 -1.49 2.68
CA ASN A 413 18.58 -0.06 2.96
C ASN A 413 17.55 0.79 2.19
N ARG A 414 17.22 0.43 0.95
CA ARG A 414 16.22 1.16 0.15
C ARG A 414 14.81 0.97 0.69
N LEU A 415 14.41 -0.24 1.08
CA LEU A 415 13.11 -0.48 1.74
C LEU A 415 12.97 0.32 3.04
N ARG A 416 14.03 0.38 3.84
CA ARG A 416 14.08 1.17 5.06
C ARG A 416 13.92 2.67 4.76
N GLN A 417 14.61 3.18 3.74
CA GLN A 417 14.49 4.57 3.33
C GLN A 417 13.06 4.90 2.89
N MET A 418 12.43 4.06 2.07
CA MET A 418 11.03 4.22 1.64
C MET A 418 10.08 4.26 2.84
N ARG A 419 10.27 3.40 3.87
CA ARG A 419 9.50 3.45 5.11
C ARG A 419 9.72 4.76 5.85
N PHE A 420 10.94 5.25 5.93
CA PHE A 420 11.24 6.51 6.60
C PHE A 420 10.64 7.72 5.90
N GLU A 421 10.64 7.74 4.59
CA GLU A 421 9.99 8.77 3.79
C GLU A 421 8.47 8.72 4.03
N PHE A 422 7.87 7.53 3.99
CA PHE A 422 6.46 7.35 4.26
C PHE A 422 6.08 7.80 5.67
N THR A 423 6.74 7.30 6.72
CA THR A 423 6.42 7.67 8.11
C THR A 423 6.77 9.12 8.44
N GLY A 424 7.69 9.73 7.68
CA GLY A 424 8.06 11.13 7.77
C GLY A 424 7.09 12.11 7.13
N ASP A 425 6.19 11.62 6.26
CA ASP A 425 5.24 12.45 5.52
C ASP A 425 4.22 13.12 6.46
N PRO A 426 4.17 14.47 6.52
CA PRO A 426 3.23 15.18 7.38
C PRO A 426 1.76 14.97 6.99
N THR A 427 1.46 14.59 5.76
CA THR A 427 0.07 14.40 5.26
C THR A 427 -0.63 13.18 5.85
N ILE A 428 0.12 12.20 6.33
CA ILE A 428 -0.39 10.99 6.97
C ILE A 428 -0.34 11.02 8.49
N GLN A 429 0.24 12.07 9.08
CA GLN A 429 0.32 12.21 10.54
C GLN A 429 -1.09 12.20 11.17
N GLY A 430 -1.28 11.39 12.22
CA GLY A 430 -2.58 11.18 12.85
C GLY A 430 -3.57 10.32 12.06
N LYS A 431 -3.27 9.99 10.80
CA LYS A 431 -4.06 9.06 9.98
C LYS A 431 -3.43 7.68 9.88
N VAL A 432 -2.11 7.60 9.99
CA VAL A 432 -1.35 6.33 10.04
C VAL A 432 -0.56 6.31 11.33
N LEU A 433 -0.80 5.30 12.15
CA LEU A 433 -0.01 5.03 13.34
C LEU A 433 0.76 3.73 13.12
N TRP A 434 2.08 3.82 13.00
CA TRP A 434 2.94 2.67 12.77
C TRP A 434 3.42 2.09 14.08
N ILE A 435 3.12 0.83 14.34
CA ILE A 435 3.53 0.10 15.54
C ILE A 435 4.50 -1.00 15.14
N ARG A 436 5.65 -1.02 15.76
CA ARG A 436 6.66 -2.05 15.60
C ARG A 436 6.79 -2.87 16.86
N ILE A 437 6.97 -4.16 16.73
CA ILE A 437 7.19 -5.08 17.83
C ILE A 437 8.56 -5.74 17.66
N THR A 438 9.34 -5.77 18.73
CA THR A 438 10.60 -6.51 18.75
C THR A 438 10.91 -7.08 20.13
N ASN A 439 11.54 -8.25 20.16
CA ASN A 439 12.14 -8.87 21.34
C ASN A 439 13.64 -8.55 21.44
N ARG A 440 14.24 -7.96 20.37
CA ARG A 440 15.68 -7.69 20.22
C ARG A 440 15.90 -6.22 19.82
N PRO A 441 15.67 -5.27 20.75
CA PRO A 441 15.84 -3.84 20.46
C PRO A 441 17.30 -3.45 20.16
N ASP A 442 18.25 -4.27 20.50
CA ASP A 442 19.68 -4.14 20.18
C ASP A 442 19.96 -4.21 18.68
N ARG A 443 19.10 -4.92 17.90
CA ARG A 443 19.22 -5.08 16.46
C ARG A 443 18.56 -3.96 15.64
N LEU A 444 17.81 -3.07 16.29
CA LEU A 444 17.18 -1.95 15.60
C LEU A 444 18.21 -0.89 15.19
N ASP A 445 18.07 -0.35 13.97
CA ASP A 445 18.96 0.69 13.45
C ASP A 445 18.94 1.95 14.35
N PRO A 446 20.11 2.45 14.77
CA PRO A 446 20.21 3.70 15.52
C PRO A 446 19.55 4.90 14.84
N ALA A 447 19.45 4.93 13.50
CA ALA A 447 18.78 5.99 12.74
C ALA A 447 17.28 6.08 13.03
N GLU A 448 16.65 5.00 13.49
CA GLU A 448 15.23 4.97 13.87
C GLU A 448 14.94 5.68 15.19
N ARG A 449 15.97 5.77 16.05
CA ARG A 449 15.87 6.46 17.34
C ARG A 449 15.81 7.98 17.21
N ARG A 450 16.04 8.53 16.00
CA ARG A 450 15.98 9.97 15.76
C ARG A 450 14.55 10.49 15.87
N SER A 451 14.43 11.69 16.44
CA SER A 451 13.15 12.38 16.58
C SER A 451 12.42 12.50 15.22
N GLY A 452 11.11 12.36 15.24
CA GLY A 452 10.27 12.50 14.04
C GLY A 452 9.95 11.21 13.30
N ARG A 453 10.37 10.04 13.83
CA ARG A 453 10.06 8.70 13.28
C ARG A 453 9.40 7.83 14.36
N PHE A 454 10.10 6.82 14.88
CA PHE A 454 9.65 5.99 15.99
C PHE A 454 10.16 6.57 17.32
N SER A 455 9.60 7.72 17.70
CA SER A 455 10.03 8.47 18.88
C SER A 455 9.64 7.76 20.18
N GLU A 456 8.48 7.09 20.18
CA GLU A 456 7.97 6.40 21.36
C GLU A 456 8.42 4.94 21.39
N ARG A 457 9.27 4.62 22.37
CA ARG A 457 9.73 3.26 22.63
C ARG A 457 9.27 2.84 24.00
N ILE A 458 8.32 1.92 24.02
CA ILE A 458 7.56 1.52 25.20
C ILE A 458 7.95 0.10 25.59
N PRO A 459 8.60 -0.11 26.72
CA PRO A 459 8.90 -1.45 27.20
C PRO A 459 7.66 -2.08 27.83
N LEU A 460 7.28 -3.24 27.35
CA LEU A 460 6.33 -4.14 28.00
C LEU A 460 7.17 -5.19 28.73
N LEU A 461 7.10 -5.17 30.06
CA LEU A 461 7.96 -5.97 30.93
C LEU A 461 7.18 -7.15 31.54
N MET A 462 7.88 -7.97 32.29
CA MET A 462 7.26 -9.07 33.02
C MET A 462 6.27 -8.53 34.03
N PRO A 463 5.07 -9.12 34.12
CA PRO A 463 4.03 -8.65 35.06
C PRO A 463 4.47 -8.78 36.50
N ASP A 464 4.26 -7.73 37.26
CA ASP A 464 4.44 -7.76 38.73
C ASP A 464 3.31 -8.55 39.43
N ALA A 465 3.32 -8.58 40.76
CA ALA A 465 2.33 -9.34 41.53
C ALA A 465 0.90 -8.88 41.24
N ASP A 466 0.66 -7.58 41.25
CA ASP A 466 -0.67 -6.98 41.04
C ASP A 466 -1.13 -7.15 39.57
N GLU A 467 -0.21 -7.00 38.62
CA GLU A 467 -0.47 -7.23 37.21
C GLU A 467 -0.81 -8.71 36.93
N ARG A 468 -0.14 -9.67 37.58
CA ARG A 468 -0.49 -11.09 37.44
C ARG A 468 -1.91 -11.36 37.97
N VAL A 469 -2.29 -10.78 39.12
CA VAL A 469 -3.66 -10.87 39.63
C VAL A 469 -4.66 -10.31 38.64
N ALA A 470 -4.38 -9.14 38.06
CA ALA A 470 -5.23 -8.51 37.06
C ALA A 470 -5.35 -9.39 35.79
N ILE A 471 -4.25 -10.01 35.35
CA ILE A 471 -4.26 -10.89 34.16
C ILE A 471 -5.10 -12.15 34.47
N PHE A 472 -4.91 -12.82 35.60
CA PHE A 472 -5.77 -13.96 35.98
C PHE A 472 -7.25 -13.57 36.04
N GLY A 473 -7.56 -12.36 36.53
CA GLY A 473 -8.93 -11.86 36.67
C GLY A 473 -9.69 -11.66 35.36
N ILE A 474 -8.99 -11.37 34.29
CA ILE A 474 -9.62 -11.17 32.96
C ILE A 474 -9.80 -12.46 32.15
N MET A 475 -9.06 -13.54 32.47
CA MET A 475 -9.06 -14.78 31.69
C MET A 475 -10.45 -15.47 31.63
N PRO A 476 -11.24 -15.54 32.72
CA PRO A 476 -12.59 -16.11 32.65
C PRO A 476 -13.49 -15.38 31.65
N LYS A 477 -13.42 -14.04 31.61
CA LYS A 477 -14.20 -13.21 30.69
C LYS A 477 -13.68 -13.35 29.26
N LYS A 478 -12.36 -13.40 29.08
CA LYS A 478 -11.72 -13.51 27.75
C LYS A 478 -12.06 -14.83 27.05
N HIS A 479 -12.14 -15.94 27.80
CA HIS A 479 -12.36 -17.28 27.29
C HIS A 479 -13.73 -17.87 27.60
N ASP A 480 -14.66 -17.05 28.08
CA ASP A 480 -16.05 -17.41 28.36
C ASP A 480 -16.19 -18.69 29.25
N PHE A 481 -15.53 -18.69 30.38
CA PHE A 481 -15.71 -19.76 31.36
C PHE A 481 -16.04 -19.25 32.75
N ALA A 482 -16.86 -20.03 33.49
CA ALA A 482 -17.23 -19.69 34.85
C ALA A 482 -16.14 -20.10 35.85
N THR A 483 -15.95 -19.29 36.87
CA THR A 483 -15.08 -19.61 38.04
C THR A 483 -15.89 -19.64 39.32
N THR A 484 -15.45 -20.45 40.28
CA THR A 484 -15.89 -20.33 41.66
C THR A 484 -15.14 -19.15 42.35
N ALA A 485 -15.35 -18.97 43.66
CA ALA A 485 -14.51 -18.02 44.42
C ALA A 485 -13.05 -18.53 44.45
N VAL A 486 -12.18 -17.96 43.63
CA VAL A 486 -10.75 -18.26 43.54
C VAL A 486 -9.97 -17.08 44.11
N ASP A 487 -9.05 -17.33 45.03
CA ASP A 487 -8.11 -16.32 45.50
C ASP A 487 -6.97 -16.14 44.50
N LEU A 488 -7.16 -15.17 43.58
CA LEU A 488 -6.20 -14.88 42.49
C LEU A 488 -4.86 -14.39 43.04
N THR A 489 -4.83 -13.76 44.22
CA THR A 489 -3.58 -13.31 44.86
C THR A 489 -2.72 -14.50 45.26
N LYS A 490 -3.35 -15.56 45.79
CA LYS A 490 -2.63 -16.80 46.10
C LYS A 490 -2.12 -17.48 44.82
N MET A 491 -2.89 -17.44 43.73
CA MET A 491 -2.47 -18.04 42.47
C MET A 491 -1.29 -17.28 41.86
N ALA A 492 -1.32 -15.97 41.84
CA ALA A 492 -0.22 -15.13 41.42
C ALA A 492 1.05 -15.35 42.24
N LYS A 493 0.90 -15.49 43.59
CA LYS A 493 2.00 -15.78 44.47
C LYS A 493 2.58 -17.17 44.25
N LEU A 494 1.75 -18.19 44.05
CA LEU A 494 2.18 -19.55 43.77
C LEU A 494 2.98 -19.62 42.45
N CYS A 495 2.57 -18.84 41.40
CA CYS A 495 3.33 -18.73 40.18
C CYS A 495 4.73 -18.15 40.40
N GLU A 496 4.84 -17.08 41.20
CA GLU A 496 6.15 -16.47 41.50
C GLU A 496 7.05 -17.37 42.32
N GLU A 497 6.50 -18.05 43.33
CA GLU A 497 7.25 -18.98 44.18
C GLU A 497 7.83 -20.17 43.38
N ARG A 498 7.06 -20.63 42.38
CA ARG A 498 7.46 -21.79 41.58
C ARG A 498 8.35 -21.43 40.38
N PHE A 499 8.12 -20.27 39.78
CA PHE A 499 8.78 -19.80 38.57
C PHE A 499 9.20 -18.34 38.70
N PRO A 500 10.18 -18.02 39.54
CA PRO A 500 10.57 -16.62 39.82
C PRO A 500 10.98 -15.90 38.54
N GLY A 501 10.27 -14.81 38.20
CA GLY A 501 10.57 -13.97 37.06
C GLY A 501 10.40 -14.61 35.69
N GLN A 502 9.69 -15.76 35.58
CA GLN A 502 9.55 -16.49 34.30
C GLN A 502 8.13 -16.46 33.73
N ILE A 503 7.12 -16.05 34.51
CA ILE A 503 5.72 -16.13 34.09
C ILE A 503 5.29 -14.88 33.33
N THR A 504 4.97 -15.05 32.06
CA THR A 504 4.45 -14.01 31.15
C THR A 504 2.92 -13.96 31.19
N GLY A 505 2.32 -12.95 30.56
CA GLY A 505 0.87 -12.88 30.38
C GLY A 505 0.31 -14.05 29.56
N ALA A 506 1.05 -14.52 28.56
CA ALA A 506 0.68 -15.70 27.76
C ALA A 506 0.74 -17.00 28.56
N ASP A 507 1.71 -17.13 29.48
CA ASP A 507 1.79 -18.29 30.37
C ASP A 507 0.59 -18.33 31.33
N ILE A 508 0.16 -17.18 31.87
CA ILE A 508 -1.03 -17.08 32.73
C ILE A 508 -2.29 -17.48 31.93
N GLU A 509 -2.38 -17.09 30.68
CA GLU A 509 -3.46 -17.52 29.77
C GLU A 509 -3.47 -19.03 29.60
N GLU A 510 -2.33 -19.65 29.27
CA GLU A 510 -2.24 -21.11 29.12
C GLU A 510 -2.53 -21.85 30.44
N ILE A 511 -2.04 -21.36 31.58
CA ILE A 511 -2.37 -21.90 32.91
C ILE A 511 -3.89 -21.84 33.14
N SER A 512 -4.54 -20.74 32.78
CA SER A 512 -5.99 -20.58 32.97
C SER A 512 -6.78 -21.54 32.09
N LEU A 513 -6.34 -21.77 30.86
CA LEU A 513 -6.93 -22.73 29.95
C LEU A 513 -6.70 -24.18 30.39
N ARG A 514 -5.53 -24.50 30.98
CA ARG A 514 -5.27 -25.81 31.58
C ARG A 514 -6.17 -26.04 32.78
N ALA A 515 -6.34 -25.05 33.65
CA ALA A 515 -7.27 -25.11 34.78
C ALA A 515 -8.70 -25.38 34.30
N TYR A 516 -9.15 -24.70 33.24
CA TYR A 516 -10.44 -24.95 32.62
C TYR A 516 -10.57 -26.38 32.08
N ARG A 517 -9.57 -26.89 31.36
CA ARG A 517 -9.56 -28.28 30.84
C ARG A 517 -9.62 -29.28 31.99
N HIS A 518 -8.85 -29.07 33.06
CA HIS A 518 -8.84 -29.92 34.25
C HIS A 518 -10.22 -29.94 34.92
N ALA A 519 -10.85 -28.78 35.14
CA ALA A 519 -12.20 -28.69 35.69
C ALA A 519 -13.23 -29.47 34.83
N ARG A 520 -13.14 -29.35 33.52
CA ARG A 520 -14.04 -30.07 32.58
C ARG A 520 -13.85 -31.58 32.63
N VAL A 521 -12.62 -32.06 32.71
CA VAL A 521 -12.33 -33.51 32.85
C VAL A 521 -12.91 -34.07 34.16
N ARG A 522 -12.90 -33.29 35.26
CA ARG A 522 -13.56 -33.64 36.53
C ARG A 522 -15.09 -33.56 36.48
N GLY A 523 -15.69 -33.09 35.42
CA GLY A 523 -17.12 -32.84 35.33
C GLY A 523 -17.59 -31.56 36.05
N ALA A 524 -16.68 -30.67 36.45
CA ALA A 524 -17.04 -29.42 37.10
C ALA A 524 -17.60 -28.41 36.09
N LYS A 525 -18.60 -27.61 36.51
CA LYS A 525 -19.21 -26.56 35.68
C LYS A 525 -18.40 -25.26 35.72
N ALA A 526 -17.59 -25.05 36.76
CA ALA A 526 -16.80 -23.86 36.98
C ALA A 526 -15.37 -24.23 37.42
N VAL A 527 -14.41 -23.39 37.10
CA VAL A 527 -13.00 -23.56 37.45
C VAL A 527 -12.80 -23.13 38.92
N GLY A 528 -12.22 -24.01 39.71
CA GLY A 528 -11.94 -23.76 41.14
C GLY A 528 -10.46 -23.50 41.41
N GLU A 529 -10.15 -23.19 42.70
CA GLU A 529 -8.77 -22.96 43.14
C GLU A 529 -7.89 -24.20 42.94
N GLU A 530 -8.43 -25.40 43.14
CA GLU A 530 -7.71 -26.66 42.95
C GLU A 530 -7.30 -26.89 41.49
N ASP A 531 -8.13 -26.45 40.51
CA ASP A 531 -7.83 -26.56 39.11
C ASP A 531 -6.67 -25.65 38.72
N TYR A 532 -6.67 -24.42 39.22
CA TYR A 532 -5.57 -23.49 39.05
C TYR A 532 -4.28 -24.00 39.68
N ARG A 533 -4.35 -24.52 40.90
CA ARG A 533 -3.18 -25.12 41.59
C ARG A 533 -2.60 -26.27 40.79
N TRP A 534 -3.46 -27.18 40.33
CA TRP A 534 -3.03 -28.28 39.48
C TRP A 534 -2.35 -27.77 38.21
N ALA A 535 -2.96 -26.81 37.51
CA ALA A 535 -2.42 -26.25 36.28
C ALA A 535 -1.05 -25.54 36.48
N ILE A 536 -0.89 -24.80 37.59
CA ILE A 536 0.39 -24.16 37.92
C ILE A 536 1.46 -25.20 38.24
N VAL A 537 1.11 -26.29 38.92
CA VAL A 537 2.08 -27.36 39.24
C VAL A 537 2.51 -28.13 38.01
N ASP A 538 1.60 -28.36 37.05
CA ASP A 538 1.83 -29.07 35.78
C ASP A 538 2.55 -28.21 34.74
N PHE A 539 2.49 -26.87 34.88
CA PHE A 539 3.06 -25.94 33.90
C PHE A 539 4.59 -25.95 33.90
N ILE A 540 5.18 -25.81 32.70
CA ILE A 540 6.63 -25.61 32.52
C ILE A 540 6.79 -24.36 31.65
N PRO A 541 7.46 -23.29 32.13
CA PRO A 541 7.73 -22.10 31.34
C PRO A 541 8.56 -22.41 30.08
N SER A 542 8.29 -21.70 29.00
CA SER A 542 8.98 -21.90 27.70
C SER A 542 10.38 -21.32 27.66
N GLN A 543 10.70 -20.37 28.54
CA GLN A 543 11.99 -19.67 28.59
C GLN A 543 12.58 -19.65 30.01
N SER A 544 13.91 -19.60 30.07
CA SER A 544 14.61 -19.45 31.35
C SER A 544 14.57 -18.00 31.86
N ALA A 545 14.66 -17.83 33.18
CA ALA A 545 14.72 -16.52 33.81
C ALA A 545 15.85 -15.63 33.29
N ASP A 546 17.00 -16.20 32.97
CA ASP A 546 18.17 -15.47 32.45
C ASP A 546 17.93 -14.89 31.06
N VAL A 547 17.24 -15.61 30.18
CA VAL A 547 16.89 -15.13 28.84
C VAL A 547 15.90 -13.99 28.94
N ILE A 548 14.83 -14.18 29.73
CA ILE A 548 13.80 -13.16 29.97
C ILE A 548 14.42 -11.91 30.58
N GLY A 549 15.23 -12.07 31.65
CA GLY A 549 15.88 -10.95 32.33
C GLY A 549 16.77 -10.11 31.42
N ARG A 550 17.52 -10.74 30.51
CA ARG A 550 18.31 -10.02 29.50
C ARG A 550 17.42 -9.23 28.53
N GLN A 551 16.34 -9.83 28.04
CA GLN A 551 15.40 -9.16 27.13
C GLN A 551 14.70 -7.98 27.85
N GLU A 552 14.35 -8.13 29.11
CA GLU A 552 13.77 -7.08 29.93
C GLU A 552 14.71 -5.89 30.12
N LEU A 553 15.97 -6.17 30.49
CA LEU A 553 17.00 -5.13 30.62
C LEU A 553 17.27 -4.40 29.30
N MET A 554 17.31 -5.14 28.19
CA MET A 554 17.42 -4.53 26.86
C MET A 554 16.23 -3.62 26.55
N ALA A 555 15.00 -4.05 26.85
CA ALA A 555 13.82 -3.24 26.62
C ALA A 555 13.85 -1.94 27.47
N VAL A 556 14.25 -2.05 28.74
CA VAL A 556 14.40 -0.90 29.64
C VAL A 556 15.48 0.07 29.14
N SER A 557 16.63 -0.43 28.66
CA SER A 557 17.73 0.40 28.16
C SER A 557 17.38 1.20 26.89
N HIS A 558 16.39 0.73 26.12
CA HIS A 558 15.91 1.38 24.90
C HIS A 558 14.63 2.21 25.11
N CYS A 559 14.12 2.29 26.34
CA CYS A 559 12.93 3.08 26.67
C CYS A 559 13.10 4.57 26.30
N SER A 560 12.05 5.20 25.75
CA SER A 560 12.06 6.64 25.41
C SER A 560 11.70 7.54 26.57
N SER A 561 10.92 7.06 27.55
CA SER A 561 10.42 7.90 28.65
C SER A 561 10.33 7.12 29.98
N ARG A 562 10.78 7.76 31.06
CA ARG A 562 10.68 7.20 32.42
C ARG A 562 9.24 6.89 32.87
N ARG A 563 8.24 7.52 32.26
CA ARG A 563 6.82 7.27 32.57
C ARG A 563 6.39 5.82 32.28
N PHE A 564 7.08 5.12 31.37
CA PHE A 564 6.80 3.74 31.02
C PHE A 564 7.54 2.72 31.88
N LEU A 565 8.43 3.16 32.75
CA LEU A 565 9.21 2.29 33.61
C LEU A 565 8.52 2.09 34.98
N PRO A 566 8.34 0.84 35.44
CA PRO A 566 7.92 0.56 36.78
C PRO A 566 8.97 1.04 37.80
N GLU A 567 8.57 1.23 39.07
CA GLU A 567 9.42 1.80 40.12
C GLU A 567 10.78 1.10 40.23
N ARG A 568 10.80 -0.24 40.09
CA ARG A 568 12.03 -1.04 40.15
C ARG A 568 13.11 -0.64 39.14
N TYR A 569 12.76 0.09 38.07
CA TYR A 569 13.66 0.54 37.03
C TYR A 569 13.80 2.07 36.88
N ARG A 570 13.02 2.86 37.64
CA ARG A 570 13.06 4.33 37.53
C ARG A 570 14.38 4.96 37.97
N ASP A 571 15.05 4.34 38.94
CA ASP A 571 16.32 4.81 39.50
C ASP A 571 17.56 4.22 38.82
N VAL A 572 17.38 3.31 37.89
CA VAL A 572 18.51 2.74 37.14
C VAL A 572 19.04 3.82 36.20
N GLY A 573 20.18 4.43 36.56
CA GLY A 573 20.79 5.50 35.80
C GLY A 573 21.08 5.07 34.36
N ALA A 574 20.89 5.98 33.43
CA ALA A 574 21.03 5.76 31.99
C ALA A 574 22.41 5.18 31.58
N GLU A 575 23.45 5.39 32.39
CA GLU A 575 24.80 4.83 32.17
C GLU A 575 24.90 3.33 32.45
N ARG A 576 24.22 2.83 33.48
CA ARG A 576 24.18 1.36 33.80
C ARG A 576 23.37 0.56 32.78
N LEU A 577 22.44 1.19 32.11
CA LEU A 577 21.59 0.56 31.07
C LEU A 577 22.27 0.50 29.71
N ARG A 578 23.34 1.28 29.48
CA ARG A 578 24.06 1.36 28.20
C ARG A 578 25.25 0.42 28.06
N SER A 579 25.63 -0.23 29.14
CA SER A 579 26.72 -1.21 29.15
C SER A 579 26.17 -2.55 29.63
N PRO A 580 25.64 -3.41 28.73
CA PRO A 580 25.49 -4.81 29.05
C PRO A 580 26.89 -5.42 29.10
N GLY A 581 27.31 -5.88 30.27
CA GLY A 581 28.53 -6.66 30.46
C GLY A 581 28.51 -7.99 29.73
#